data_0cf614f83d5cbb7d4b18f12547316374
#
_entry.id   0cf614f83d5cbb7d4b18f12547316374
#
_cell.length_a   1.000
_cell.length_b   1.000
_cell.length_c   1.000
_cell.angle_alpha   90.00
_cell.angle_beta   90.00
_cell.angle_gamma   90.00
#
_symmetry.space_group_name_H-M   'P 1'
#
loop_
_entity.id
_entity.type
_entity.pdbx_description
1 polymer ?
#
loop_
_entity_poly.entity_id
_entity_poly.type
_entity_poly.pdbx_seq_one_letter_code
_entity_poly.pdbx_strand_id
1 'polypeptide(L)'
;MVKVSILRLLTSCLLIVSSAAMCKPASDWFSNFKNDATPEQLYHFLYMLPKGGDLHNHLGGSNFSEWWYELAIQPERNGGYRYYTRTVINLCNGYGTNEFNSAPQSLMFRTIQHSNYNTLSECEKSEYRLMNELNLEQKTAWLNSIRLNKDFEGRSEFFEKHWSRLNDLGRNPIIAAEMIVKNMQAFAEEGLTYLETQISAFNRLKSDGSVYSGNEVIDLFRQRLTQYDAIDTGVTTRLQQSLLRFSPDAEENLKRNYRLADSN
;
A
#
# COMPACT_ATOMS: atom_id res chain seq x y z
N MET A 1 25.96 -47.86 -53.38
CA MET A 1 25.28 -47.45 -52.11
C MET A 1 26.06 -46.43 -51.25
N VAL A 2 27.34 -46.21 -51.46
CA VAL A 2 28.18 -45.29 -50.64
C VAL A 2 27.98 -43.80 -50.99
N LYS A 3 27.66 -43.45 -52.23
CA LYS A 3 27.53 -42.03 -52.72
C LYS A 3 26.30 -41.29 -52.18
N VAL A 4 25.21 -41.99 -51.79
CA VAL A 4 23.98 -41.37 -51.27
C VAL A 4 24.13 -41.00 -49.81
N SER A 5 24.93 -41.74 -49.06
CA SER A 5 25.15 -41.49 -47.62
C SER A 5 26.03 -40.25 -47.36
N ILE A 6 27.02 -39.97 -48.22
CA ILE A 6 27.91 -38.80 -48.09
C ILE A 6 27.16 -37.53 -48.38
N LEU A 7 26.26 -37.52 -49.37
CA LEU A 7 25.47 -36.36 -49.74
C LEU A 7 24.46 -35.97 -48.61
N ARG A 8 23.87 -36.97 -47.94
CA ARG A 8 22.98 -36.74 -46.78
C ARG A 8 23.72 -36.22 -45.55
N LEU A 9 24.96 -36.66 -45.33
CA LEU A 9 25.79 -36.16 -44.22
C LEU A 9 26.21 -34.70 -44.46
N LEU A 10 26.57 -34.35 -45.68
CA LEU A 10 26.95 -32.96 -46.05
C LEU A 10 25.74 -32.00 -45.96
N THR A 11 24.54 -32.45 -46.34
CA THR A 11 23.31 -31.63 -46.22
C THR A 11 22.91 -31.43 -44.77
N SER A 12 23.05 -32.45 -43.91
CA SER A 12 22.79 -32.32 -42.47
C SER A 12 23.80 -31.42 -41.76
N CYS A 13 25.07 -31.45 -42.13
CA CYS A 13 26.08 -30.53 -41.60
C CYS A 13 25.85 -29.06 -42.03
N LEU A 14 25.39 -28.84 -43.28
CA LEU A 14 25.06 -27.48 -43.72
C LEU A 14 23.84 -26.87 -43.02
N LEU A 15 22.85 -27.72 -42.64
CA LEU A 15 21.67 -27.28 -41.91
C LEU A 15 21.99 -26.95 -40.44
N ILE A 16 23.00 -27.60 -39.84
CA ILE A 16 23.42 -27.31 -38.45
C ILE A 16 24.26 -26.03 -38.39
N VAL A 17 25.02 -25.70 -39.43
CA VAL A 17 25.84 -24.48 -39.46
C VAL A 17 24.98 -23.22 -39.75
N SER A 18 23.84 -23.36 -40.40
CA SER A 18 22.94 -22.22 -40.68
C SER A 18 22.04 -21.83 -39.47
N SER A 19 21.89 -22.68 -38.46
CA SER A 19 21.15 -22.34 -37.24
C SER A 19 22.00 -21.67 -36.15
N ALA A 20 23.32 -21.50 -36.37
CA ALA A 20 24.19 -20.69 -35.52
C ALA A 20 24.20 -19.20 -35.91
N ALA A 21 23.23 -18.77 -36.76
CA ALA A 21 23.08 -17.38 -37.15
C ALA A 21 22.57 -16.54 -36.00
N MET A 22 23.54 -15.98 -35.28
CA MET A 22 23.49 -14.66 -34.65
C MET A 22 22.26 -14.31 -33.82
N CYS A 23 22.10 -14.92 -32.67
CA CYS A 23 21.59 -14.15 -31.53
C CYS A 23 22.68 -13.18 -31.07
N LYS A 24 22.71 -11.98 -31.64
CA LYS A 24 23.40 -10.88 -30.93
C LYS A 24 22.79 -10.80 -29.56
N PRO A 25 23.58 -10.74 -28.47
CA PRO A 25 23.01 -10.59 -27.13
C PRO A 25 22.10 -9.38 -27.14
N ALA A 26 20.89 -9.52 -26.59
CA ALA A 26 19.93 -8.40 -26.45
C ALA A 26 20.56 -7.19 -25.74
N SER A 27 21.59 -7.43 -24.92
CA SER A 27 22.45 -6.42 -24.29
C SER A 27 23.08 -5.43 -25.27
N ASP A 28 23.53 -5.89 -26.43
CA ASP A 28 24.22 -5.02 -27.41
C ASP A 28 23.23 -4.08 -28.10
N TRP A 29 22.03 -4.59 -28.43
CA TRP A 29 21.00 -3.76 -29.02
C TRP A 29 20.56 -2.64 -28.09
N PHE A 30 20.26 -2.96 -26.82
CA PHE A 30 19.80 -1.97 -25.85
C PHE A 30 20.89 -0.94 -25.53
N SER A 31 22.13 -1.37 -25.42
CA SER A 31 23.27 -0.48 -25.19
C SER A 31 23.46 0.51 -26.35
N ASN A 32 23.36 0.05 -27.59
CA ASN A 32 23.43 0.90 -28.78
C ASN A 32 22.23 1.87 -28.80
N PHE A 33 21.01 1.35 -28.62
CA PHE A 33 19.81 2.19 -28.60
C PHE A 33 19.92 3.29 -27.50
N LYS A 34 20.34 2.94 -26.30
CA LYS A 34 20.48 3.90 -25.19
C LYS A 34 21.50 5.02 -25.50
N ASN A 35 22.57 4.70 -26.24
CA ASN A 35 23.60 5.66 -26.59
C ASN A 35 23.20 6.58 -27.77
N ASP A 36 22.38 6.08 -28.69
CA ASP A 36 22.04 6.77 -29.95
C ASP A 36 20.65 7.44 -29.88
N ALA A 37 19.77 7.04 -28.96
CA ALA A 37 18.43 7.58 -28.86
C ALA A 37 18.40 9.01 -28.31
N THR A 38 17.51 9.82 -28.87
CA THR A 38 17.19 11.11 -28.24
C THR A 38 16.48 10.90 -26.88
N PRO A 39 16.48 11.89 -25.98
CA PRO A 39 15.73 11.81 -24.72
C PRO A 39 14.26 11.42 -24.91
N GLU A 40 13.59 11.93 -25.93
CA GLU A 40 12.19 11.64 -26.25
C GLU A 40 12.01 10.19 -26.71
N GLN A 41 12.91 9.70 -27.54
CA GLN A 41 12.89 8.30 -28.01
C GLN A 41 13.13 7.33 -26.85
N LEU A 42 14.09 7.64 -25.98
CA LEU A 42 14.38 6.84 -24.79
C LEU A 42 13.21 6.86 -23.81
N TYR A 43 12.61 8.04 -23.57
CA TYR A 43 11.42 8.16 -22.72
C TYR A 43 10.26 7.33 -23.27
N HIS A 44 9.95 7.47 -24.57
CA HIS A 44 8.87 6.69 -25.20
C HIS A 44 9.11 5.18 -25.09
N PHE A 45 10.31 4.74 -25.37
CA PHE A 45 10.69 3.32 -25.26
C PHE A 45 10.52 2.82 -23.81
N LEU A 46 11.03 3.55 -22.81
CA LEU A 46 10.91 3.18 -21.40
C LEU A 46 9.46 3.20 -20.93
N TYR A 47 8.67 4.14 -21.44
CA TYR A 47 7.24 4.23 -21.12
C TYR A 47 6.47 3.00 -21.60
N MET A 48 6.80 2.49 -22.80
CA MET A 48 6.16 1.32 -23.42
C MET A 48 6.67 -0.03 -22.90
N LEU A 49 7.77 -0.05 -22.14
CA LEU A 49 8.27 -1.30 -21.57
C LEU A 49 7.31 -1.84 -20.49
N PRO A 50 7.06 -3.16 -20.47
CA PRO A 50 6.42 -3.80 -19.34
C PRO A 50 7.20 -3.51 -18.06
N LYS A 51 6.51 -3.00 -17.03
CA LYS A 51 7.16 -2.60 -15.78
C LYS A 51 7.44 -3.78 -14.85
N GLY A 52 6.89 -4.98 -15.16
CA GLY A 52 7.07 -6.17 -14.33
C GLY A 52 6.22 -6.13 -13.07
N GLY A 53 6.84 -6.12 -11.90
CA GLY A 53 6.14 -6.15 -10.63
C GLY A 53 6.83 -5.35 -9.53
N ASP A 54 6.04 -4.96 -8.53
CA ASP A 54 6.53 -4.44 -7.25
C ASP A 54 6.57 -5.58 -6.22
N LEU A 55 7.76 -5.94 -5.78
CA LEU A 55 8.01 -7.07 -4.88
C LEU A 55 8.06 -6.65 -3.40
N HIS A 56 7.98 -5.37 -3.09
CA HIS A 56 8.05 -4.88 -1.72
C HIS A 56 7.32 -3.55 -1.55
N ASN A 57 6.04 -3.65 -1.25
CA ASN A 57 5.16 -2.50 -1.05
C ASN A 57 4.56 -2.51 0.37
N HIS A 58 4.51 -1.35 1.01
CA HIS A 58 3.81 -1.15 2.29
C HIS A 58 2.48 -0.48 2.04
N LEU A 59 1.38 -1.23 2.09
CA LEU A 59 0.04 -0.73 1.76
C LEU A 59 -0.30 0.61 2.40
N GLY A 60 -0.01 0.77 3.68
CA GLY A 60 -0.36 2.02 4.37
C GLY A 60 0.44 3.24 3.91
N GLY A 61 1.65 3.04 3.37
CA GLY A 61 2.54 4.12 2.92
C GLY A 61 2.48 4.40 1.42
N SER A 62 1.88 3.51 0.63
CA SER A 62 1.81 3.60 -0.83
C SER A 62 0.55 4.31 -1.35
N ASN A 63 -0.29 4.82 -0.47
CA ASN A 63 -1.57 5.41 -0.84
C ASN A 63 -1.54 6.94 -0.79
N PHE A 64 -2.16 7.57 -1.77
CA PHE A 64 -2.33 9.02 -1.77
C PHE A 64 -3.24 9.47 -0.62
N SER A 65 -2.94 10.64 -0.06
CA SER A 65 -3.74 11.20 1.04
C SER A 65 -5.19 11.48 0.63
N GLU A 66 -5.41 11.78 -0.65
CA GLU A 66 -6.73 11.97 -1.25
C GLU A 66 -7.59 10.69 -1.16
N TRP A 67 -7.00 9.52 -1.39
CA TRP A 67 -7.71 8.25 -1.27
C TRP A 67 -8.13 7.95 0.17
N TRP A 68 -7.25 8.25 1.13
CA TRP A 68 -7.58 8.15 2.55
C TRP A 68 -8.77 9.05 2.91
N TYR A 69 -8.76 10.30 2.46
CA TYR A 69 -9.84 11.24 2.72
C TYR A 69 -11.16 10.80 2.07
N GLU A 70 -11.11 10.44 0.79
CA GLU A 70 -12.27 9.97 0.03
C GLU A 70 -12.97 8.80 0.73
N LEU A 71 -12.22 7.75 1.10
CA LEU A 71 -12.78 6.59 1.77
C LEU A 71 -13.25 6.89 3.20
N ALA A 72 -12.60 7.80 3.89
CA ALA A 72 -13.03 8.20 5.25
C ALA A 72 -14.41 8.85 5.27
N ILE A 73 -14.79 9.57 4.20
CA ILE A 73 -16.06 10.31 4.13
C ILE A 73 -17.17 9.59 3.35
N GLN A 74 -16.93 8.39 2.82
CA GLN A 74 -17.88 7.58 2.05
C GLN A 74 -18.28 6.32 2.83
N PRO A 75 -19.35 6.38 3.67
CA PRO A 75 -19.77 5.23 4.49
C PRO A 75 -20.10 3.99 3.68
N GLU A 76 -20.64 4.14 2.48
CA GLU A 76 -20.96 3.06 1.57
C GLU A 76 -19.73 2.26 1.10
N ARG A 77 -18.55 2.88 1.10
CA ARG A 77 -17.28 2.26 0.69
C ARG A 77 -16.39 1.86 1.85
N ASN A 78 -16.64 2.39 3.03
CA ASN A 78 -15.80 2.12 4.20
C ASN A 78 -16.45 1.20 5.24
N GLY A 79 -17.63 0.62 4.91
CA GLY A 79 -18.36 -0.28 5.81
C GLY A 79 -19.23 0.43 6.85
N GLY A 80 -19.66 1.66 6.58
CA GLY A 80 -20.55 2.43 7.46
C GLY A 80 -19.84 3.17 8.60
N TYR A 81 -18.50 3.24 8.56
CA TYR A 81 -17.76 3.96 9.61
C TYR A 81 -17.88 5.47 9.43
N ARG A 82 -17.86 6.18 10.56
CA ARG A 82 -17.76 7.63 10.63
C ARG A 82 -16.49 8.01 11.35
N TYR A 83 -15.75 8.98 10.78
CA TYR A 83 -14.47 9.42 11.29
C TYR A 83 -14.48 10.87 11.68
N TYR A 84 -13.80 11.16 12.75
CA TYR A 84 -13.58 12.51 13.31
C TYR A 84 -12.10 12.78 13.34
N THR A 85 -11.70 14.00 13.01
CA THR A 85 -10.30 14.41 13.10
C THR A 85 -10.14 15.61 14.03
N ARG A 86 -9.02 15.66 14.75
CA ARG A 86 -8.74 16.75 15.68
C ARG A 86 -8.36 18.01 14.91
N THR A 87 -9.15 19.07 15.03
CA THR A 87 -8.95 20.35 14.35
C THR A 87 -8.52 21.49 15.27
N VAL A 88 -8.62 21.28 16.59
CA VAL A 88 -8.24 22.25 17.64
C VAL A 88 -7.59 21.46 18.80
N ILE A 89 -6.73 22.11 19.58
CA ILE A 89 -6.17 21.61 20.82
C ILE A 89 -6.57 22.55 21.95
N ASN A 90 -7.50 22.13 22.81
CA ASN A 90 -8.05 22.91 23.91
C ASN A 90 -7.45 22.55 25.28
N LEU A 91 -6.53 21.58 25.31
CA LEU A 91 -5.90 21.11 26.56
C LEU A 91 -6.90 20.60 27.61
N CYS A 92 -7.96 19.94 27.18
CA CYS A 92 -9.14 19.60 27.96
C CYS A 92 -8.88 18.89 29.31
N ASN A 93 -7.88 18.01 29.40
CA ASN A 93 -7.54 17.28 30.62
C ASN A 93 -6.14 17.59 31.14
N GLY A 94 -5.54 18.70 30.67
CA GLY A 94 -4.11 18.82 30.74
C GLY A 94 -3.45 17.72 29.92
N TYR A 95 -2.17 17.77 29.72
CA TYR A 95 -1.51 16.74 28.88
C TYR A 95 -1.26 15.43 29.62
N GLY A 96 -1.58 15.32 30.92
CA GLY A 96 -1.21 14.16 31.72
C GLY A 96 0.31 13.88 31.64
N THR A 97 0.69 12.75 32.20
CA THR A 97 2.06 12.24 32.04
C THR A 97 1.98 10.77 31.62
N ASN A 98 2.86 10.35 30.70
CA ASN A 98 3.06 8.94 30.37
C ASN A 98 3.96 8.26 31.44
N GLU A 99 4.29 6.99 31.24
CA GLU A 99 5.19 6.21 32.12
C GLU A 99 6.59 6.84 32.30
N PHE A 100 7.02 7.70 31.36
CA PHE A 100 8.27 8.45 31.44
C PHE A 100 8.10 9.86 32.04
N ASN A 101 6.95 10.13 32.63
CA ASN A 101 6.59 11.43 33.17
C ASN A 101 6.61 12.57 32.13
N SER A 102 6.39 12.21 30.85
CA SER A 102 6.31 13.15 29.74
C SER A 102 4.86 13.40 29.35
N ALA A 103 4.53 14.62 28.92
CA ALA A 103 3.20 14.91 28.41
C ALA A 103 2.92 14.12 27.12
N PRO A 104 1.74 13.48 26.97
CA PRO A 104 1.37 12.83 25.72
C PRO A 104 1.28 13.86 24.59
N GLN A 105 1.78 13.52 23.41
CA GLN A 105 1.70 14.42 22.27
C GLN A 105 0.26 14.61 21.83
N SER A 106 -0.24 15.85 21.93
CA SER A 106 -1.48 16.24 21.29
C SER A 106 -1.27 16.46 19.80
N LEU A 107 -1.69 15.50 19.00
CA LEU A 107 -1.45 15.51 17.58
C LEU A 107 -2.65 16.11 16.83
N MET A 108 -2.43 17.24 16.13
CA MET A 108 -3.40 17.79 15.19
C MET A 108 -3.69 16.79 14.07
N PHE A 109 -4.91 16.75 13.60
CA PHE A 109 -5.39 15.87 12.53
C PHE A 109 -5.35 14.37 12.86
N ARG A 110 -5.17 13.99 14.14
CA ARG A 110 -5.38 12.61 14.57
C ARG A 110 -6.82 12.21 14.27
N THR A 111 -6.99 11.09 13.55
CA THR A 111 -8.30 10.63 13.08
C THR A 111 -8.77 9.45 13.92
N ILE A 112 -9.98 9.55 14.49
CA ILE A 112 -10.62 8.52 15.29
C ILE A 112 -11.98 8.13 14.71
N GLN A 113 -12.41 6.89 14.95
CA GLN A 113 -13.74 6.44 14.58
C GLN A 113 -14.80 6.82 15.61
N HIS A 114 -16.07 6.75 15.23
CA HIS A 114 -17.22 7.15 16.03
C HIS A 114 -17.29 6.47 17.40
N SER A 115 -16.96 5.18 17.51
CA SER A 115 -16.97 4.48 18.80
C SER A 115 -15.98 5.11 19.78
N ASN A 116 -14.77 5.45 19.34
CA ASN A 116 -13.77 6.14 20.16
C ASN A 116 -14.17 7.59 20.47
N TYR A 117 -14.74 8.30 19.48
CA TYR A 117 -15.27 9.65 19.71
C TYR A 117 -16.31 9.69 20.82
N ASN A 118 -17.20 8.69 20.90
CA ASN A 118 -18.24 8.62 21.93
C ASN A 118 -17.71 8.41 23.34
N THR A 119 -16.50 7.92 23.50
CA THR A 119 -15.87 7.75 24.84
C THR A 119 -15.22 9.02 25.36
N LEU A 120 -15.07 10.05 24.52
CA LEU A 120 -14.44 11.31 24.90
C LEU A 120 -15.35 12.15 25.79
N SER A 121 -14.76 12.97 26.67
CA SER A 121 -15.47 14.03 27.37
C SER A 121 -15.98 15.11 26.42
N GLU A 122 -16.95 15.92 26.83
CA GLU A 122 -17.47 17.00 25.97
C GLU A 122 -16.39 18.02 25.58
N CYS A 123 -15.45 18.29 26.49
CA CYS A 123 -14.30 19.13 26.15
C CYS A 123 -13.46 18.51 25.04
N GLU A 124 -13.08 17.23 25.16
CA GLU A 124 -12.28 16.53 24.15
C GLU A 124 -13.04 16.42 22.82
N LYS A 125 -14.35 16.15 22.84
CA LYS A 125 -15.18 16.14 21.63
C LYS A 125 -15.13 17.48 20.89
N SER A 126 -15.04 18.60 21.60
CA SER A 126 -14.95 19.93 20.98
C SER A 126 -13.66 20.14 20.18
N GLU A 127 -12.63 19.32 20.40
CA GLU A 127 -11.39 19.32 19.61
C GLU A 127 -11.55 18.64 18.26
N TYR A 128 -12.57 17.80 18.08
CA TYR A 128 -12.75 16.98 16.90
C TYR A 128 -13.90 17.48 16.03
N ARG A 129 -13.75 17.29 14.72
CA ARG A 129 -14.78 17.56 13.72
C ARG A 129 -14.98 16.34 12.83
N LEU A 130 -16.22 16.08 12.43
CA LEU A 130 -16.56 15.00 11.51
C LEU A 130 -15.86 15.28 10.15
N MET A 131 -15.23 14.27 9.56
CA MET A 131 -14.35 14.48 8.40
C MET A 131 -15.08 15.03 7.17
N ASN A 132 -16.33 14.67 6.94
CA ASN A 132 -17.12 15.22 5.84
C ASN A 132 -17.62 16.66 6.08
N GLU A 133 -17.41 17.21 7.28
CA GLU A 133 -17.76 18.60 7.63
C GLU A 133 -16.54 19.53 7.65
N LEU A 134 -15.37 19.05 7.26
CA LEU A 134 -14.18 19.88 7.16
C LEU A 134 -14.37 20.93 6.07
N ASN A 135 -14.05 22.19 6.38
CA ASN A 135 -13.95 23.20 5.36
C ASN A 135 -12.72 22.99 4.47
N LEU A 136 -12.60 23.75 3.37
CA LEU A 136 -11.53 23.56 2.40
C LEU A 136 -10.13 23.70 3.01
N GLU A 137 -9.94 24.66 3.91
CA GLU A 137 -8.65 24.89 4.59
C GLU A 137 -8.30 23.69 5.50
N GLN A 138 -9.24 23.23 6.31
CA GLN A 138 -9.07 22.09 7.20
C GLN A 138 -8.81 20.79 6.41
N LYS A 139 -9.55 20.58 5.32
CA LYS A 139 -9.32 19.44 4.42
C LYS A 139 -7.92 19.47 3.83
N THR A 140 -7.50 20.62 3.28
CA THR A 140 -6.15 20.79 2.70
C THR A 140 -5.07 20.53 3.76
N ALA A 141 -5.25 21.09 4.96
CA ALA A 141 -4.32 20.88 6.06
C ALA A 141 -4.26 19.41 6.50
N TRP A 142 -5.40 18.71 6.57
CA TRP A 142 -5.46 17.29 6.87
C TRP A 142 -4.72 16.47 5.81
N LEU A 143 -4.98 16.69 4.51
CA LEU A 143 -4.29 16.02 3.41
C LEU A 143 -2.77 16.21 3.50
N ASN A 144 -2.32 17.43 3.74
CA ASN A 144 -0.89 17.75 3.88
C ASN A 144 -0.27 17.14 5.14
N SER A 145 -1.07 16.89 6.18
CA SER A 145 -0.57 16.36 7.46
C SER A 145 -0.14 14.90 7.41
N ILE A 146 -0.53 14.17 6.37
CA ILE A 146 -0.21 12.75 6.19
C ILE A 146 0.63 12.47 4.93
N ARG A 147 1.26 13.50 4.35
CA ARG A 147 2.20 13.37 3.23
C ARG A 147 3.50 14.11 3.54
N LEU A 148 4.60 13.63 3.00
CA LEU A 148 5.89 14.30 3.05
C LEU A 148 5.96 15.29 1.88
N ASN A 149 5.66 16.54 2.12
CA ASN A 149 5.59 17.58 1.09
C ASN A 149 6.43 18.83 1.39
N LYS A 150 7.30 18.75 2.38
CA LYS A 150 8.21 19.84 2.76
C LYS A 150 9.64 19.31 2.85
N ASP A 151 10.60 20.10 2.43
CA ASP A 151 12.01 19.74 2.33
C ASP A 151 12.64 19.29 3.65
N PHE A 152 12.11 19.76 4.78
CA PHE A 152 12.61 19.40 6.11
C PHE A 152 11.93 18.17 6.71
N GLU A 153 10.88 17.65 6.08
CA GLU A 153 10.19 16.43 6.53
C GLU A 153 10.95 15.21 6.05
N GLY A 154 11.11 14.23 6.93
CA GLY A 154 11.84 13.01 6.64
C GLY A 154 11.25 11.80 7.33
N ARG A 155 12.05 10.74 7.42
CA ARG A 155 11.66 9.44 7.98
C ARG A 155 11.06 9.57 9.40
N SER A 156 11.67 10.34 10.28
CA SER A 156 11.20 10.51 11.67
C SER A 156 9.84 11.18 11.71
N GLU A 157 9.64 12.26 10.94
CA GLU A 157 8.34 12.93 10.84
C GLU A 157 7.25 11.99 10.32
N PHE A 158 7.59 11.17 9.30
CA PHE A 158 6.66 10.19 8.75
C PHE A 158 6.19 9.18 9.80
N PHE A 159 7.11 8.51 10.48
CA PHE A 159 6.75 7.44 11.44
C PHE A 159 6.17 7.97 12.74
N GLU A 160 6.67 9.07 13.27
CA GLU A 160 6.26 9.59 14.56
C GLU A 160 4.94 10.37 14.50
N LYS A 161 4.67 11.06 13.38
CA LYS A 161 3.54 11.98 13.26
C LYS A 161 2.57 11.64 12.14
N HIS A 162 3.02 11.53 10.89
CA HIS A 162 2.12 11.34 9.76
C HIS A 162 1.34 10.03 9.88
N TRP A 163 2.05 8.95 10.14
CA TRP A 163 1.43 7.64 10.37
C TRP A 163 0.46 7.65 11.56
N SER A 164 0.85 8.28 12.66
CA SER A 164 0.04 8.35 13.88
C SER A 164 -1.26 9.16 13.71
N ARG A 165 -1.33 10.06 12.71
CA ARG A 165 -2.55 10.82 12.40
C ARG A 165 -3.64 9.97 11.77
N LEU A 166 -3.30 8.93 11.01
CA LEU A 166 -4.27 7.99 10.47
C LEU A 166 -5.00 7.20 11.57
N ASN A 167 -4.30 6.79 12.61
CA ASN A 167 -4.83 6.13 13.82
C ASN A 167 -5.95 5.11 13.49
N ASP A 168 -7.20 5.33 13.94
CA ASP A 168 -8.31 4.39 13.70
C ASP A 168 -8.68 4.25 12.22
N LEU A 169 -8.50 5.30 11.41
CA LEU A 169 -8.72 5.23 9.97
C LEU A 169 -7.81 4.17 9.33
N GLY A 170 -6.53 4.14 9.71
CA GLY A 170 -5.57 3.13 9.26
C GLY A 170 -5.87 1.71 9.76
N ARG A 171 -6.79 1.56 10.73
CA ARG A 171 -7.18 0.27 11.31
C ARG A 171 -8.45 -0.33 10.71
N ASN A 172 -9.13 0.37 9.80
CA ASN A 172 -10.30 -0.15 9.10
C ASN A 172 -9.87 -1.15 8.02
N PRO A 173 -10.28 -2.45 8.10
CA PRO A 173 -9.88 -3.45 7.11
C PRO A 173 -10.57 -3.26 5.76
N ILE A 174 -11.77 -2.67 5.74
CA ILE A 174 -12.51 -2.41 4.49
C ILE A 174 -11.82 -1.33 3.69
N ILE A 175 -11.40 -0.23 4.35
CA ILE A 175 -10.57 0.80 3.71
C ILE A 175 -9.25 0.20 3.22
N ALA A 176 -8.61 -0.65 4.02
CA ALA A 176 -7.37 -1.31 3.59
C ALA A 176 -7.59 -2.17 2.33
N ALA A 177 -8.70 -2.92 2.25
CA ALA A 177 -9.05 -3.70 1.07
C ALA A 177 -9.30 -2.81 -0.17
N GLU A 178 -10.01 -1.69 -0.02
CA GLU A 178 -10.19 -0.69 -1.08
C GLU A 178 -8.85 -0.09 -1.55
N MET A 179 -7.93 0.18 -0.62
CA MET A 179 -6.61 0.70 -0.93
C MET A 179 -5.75 -0.28 -1.74
N ILE A 180 -5.86 -1.59 -1.48
CA ILE A 180 -5.19 -2.60 -2.31
C ILE A 180 -5.67 -2.48 -3.76
N VAL A 181 -6.98 -2.38 -3.98
CA VAL A 181 -7.54 -2.29 -5.34
C VAL A 181 -7.17 -0.97 -6.01
N LYS A 182 -7.18 0.15 -5.29
CA LYS A 182 -6.69 1.45 -5.82
C LYS A 182 -5.21 1.38 -6.25
N ASN A 183 -4.36 0.69 -5.48
CA ASN A 183 -2.98 0.44 -5.88
C ASN A 183 -2.89 -0.45 -7.12
N MET A 184 -3.69 -1.52 -7.19
CA MET A 184 -3.74 -2.38 -8.38
C MET A 184 -4.13 -1.58 -9.63
N GLN A 185 -5.14 -0.72 -9.53
CA GLN A 185 -5.59 0.15 -10.62
C GLN A 185 -4.47 1.10 -11.09
N ALA A 186 -3.86 1.83 -10.15
CA ALA A 186 -2.76 2.73 -10.46
C ALA A 186 -1.55 2.00 -11.07
N PHE A 187 -1.21 0.81 -10.58
CA PHE A 187 -0.13 0.00 -11.13
C PHE A 187 -0.44 -0.55 -12.52
N ALA A 188 -1.70 -0.96 -12.76
CA ALA A 188 -2.13 -1.39 -14.08
C ALA A 188 -2.00 -0.26 -15.12
N GLU A 189 -2.36 0.97 -14.75
CA GLU A 189 -2.19 2.16 -15.61
C GLU A 189 -0.72 2.41 -15.96
N GLU A 190 0.21 2.07 -15.07
CA GLU A 190 1.65 2.16 -15.31
C GLU A 190 2.25 0.92 -15.98
N GLY A 191 1.44 -0.11 -16.26
CA GLY A 191 1.87 -1.34 -16.91
C GLY A 191 2.55 -2.36 -15.99
N LEU A 192 2.36 -2.26 -14.65
CA LEU A 192 2.74 -3.32 -13.73
C LEU A 192 1.68 -4.43 -13.75
N THR A 193 2.13 -5.68 -13.62
CA THR A 193 1.27 -6.87 -13.66
C THR A 193 1.30 -7.70 -12.38
N TYR A 194 2.16 -7.33 -11.43
CA TYR A 194 2.37 -8.06 -10.19
C TYR A 194 2.67 -7.12 -9.01
N LEU A 195 2.06 -7.42 -7.85
CA LEU A 195 2.20 -6.62 -6.63
C LEU A 195 2.33 -7.54 -5.41
N GLU A 196 3.40 -7.37 -4.62
CA GLU A 196 3.51 -7.90 -3.26
C GLU A 196 3.37 -6.76 -2.26
N THR A 197 2.28 -6.74 -1.49
CA THR A 197 2.03 -5.64 -0.54
C THR A 197 1.96 -6.14 0.89
N GLN A 198 2.65 -5.43 1.77
CA GLN A 198 2.58 -5.68 3.21
C GLN A 198 1.31 -5.10 3.79
N ILE A 199 0.58 -5.97 4.47
CA ILE A 199 -0.65 -5.64 5.19
C ILE A 199 -0.49 -5.97 6.68
N SER A 200 -1.47 -5.58 7.50
CA SER A 200 -1.67 -6.17 8.82
C SER A 200 -3.08 -6.75 8.89
N ALA A 201 -3.17 -8.05 9.20
CA ALA A 201 -4.43 -8.71 9.49
C ALA A 201 -4.86 -8.55 10.96
N PHE A 202 -3.99 -8.00 11.81
CA PHE A 202 -4.26 -7.88 13.25
C PHE A 202 -4.51 -6.44 13.66
N ASN A 203 -5.15 -6.27 14.84
CA ASN A 203 -5.49 -4.98 15.41
C ASN A 203 -6.41 -4.11 14.52
N ARG A 204 -7.21 -4.75 13.67
CA ARG A 204 -8.23 -4.08 12.86
C ARG A 204 -9.49 -3.85 13.67
N LEU A 205 -10.09 -2.68 13.56
CA LEU A 205 -11.26 -2.28 14.34
C LEU A 205 -12.55 -2.48 13.58
N LYS A 206 -13.57 -3.02 14.25
CA LYS A 206 -14.97 -2.95 13.82
C LYS A 206 -15.54 -1.57 14.13
N SER A 207 -16.68 -1.24 13.52
CA SER A 207 -17.32 0.08 13.70
C SER A 207 -17.76 0.35 15.14
N ASP A 208 -18.03 -0.69 15.92
CA ASP A 208 -18.37 -0.62 17.35
C ASP A 208 -17.14 -0.49 18.27
N GLY A 209 -15.92 -0.58 17.72
CA GLY A 209 -14.66 -0.50 18.46
C GLY A 209 -14.07 -1.86 18.87
N SER A 210 -14.79 -2.96 18.67
CA SER A 210 -14.24 -4.30 18.86
C SER A 210 -13.21 -4.63 17.78
N VAL A 211 -12.43 -5.70 17.98
CA VAL A 211 -11.31 -6.08 17.09
C VAL A 211 -11.72 -7.24 16.21
N TYR A 212 -11.40 -7.17 14.94
CA TYR A 212 -11.50 -8.29 14.01
C TYR A 212 -10.49 -9.38 14.36
N SER A 213 -10.86 -10.63 14.17
CA SER A 213 -9.89 -11.74 14.08
C SER A 213 -9.07 -11.63 12.77
N GLY A 214 -7.87 -12.22 12.77
CA GLY A 214 -7.04 -12.23 11.57
C GLY A 214 -7.73 -12.90 10.37
N ASN A 215 -8.48 -13.99 10.60
CA ASN A 215 -9.20 -14.70 9.53
C ASN A 215 -10.32 -13.82 8.95
N GLU A 216 -11.13 -13.14 9.78
CA GLU A 216 -12.14 -12.21 9.27
C GLU A 216 -11.53 -11.14 8.36
N VAL A 217 -10.34 -10.63 8.71
CA VAL A 217 -9.65 -9.62 7.88
C VAL A 217 -9.16 -10.20 6.56
N ILE A 218 -8.58 -11.41 6.57
CA ILE A 218 -8.14 -12.06 5.33
C ILE A 218 -9.33 -12.37 4.43
N ASP A 219 -10.45 -12.80 4.98
CA ASP A 219 -11.67 -13.06 4.21
C ASP A 219 -12.21 -11.77 3.56
N LEU A 220 -12.21 -10.64 4.27
CA LEU A 220 -12.56 -9.34 3.70
C LEU A 220 -11.66 -8.96 2.51
N PHE A 221 -10.34 -9.15 2.66
CA PHE A 221 -9.41 -8.85 1.58
C PHE A 221 -9.63 -9.79 0.37
N ARG A 222 -9.80 -11.09 0.60
CA ARG A 222 -10.09 -12.05 -0.48
C ARG A 222 -11.38 -11.69 -1.20
N GLN A 223 -12.46 -11.43 -0.44
CA GLN A 223 -13.74 -11.06 -1.02
C GLN A 223 -13.62 -9.81 -1.89
N ARG A 224 -12.90 -8.78 -1.43
CA ARG A 224 -12.71 -7.54 -2.22
C ARG A 224 -11.88 -7.78 -3.48
N LEU A 225 -10.85 -8.60 -3.41
CA LEU A 225 -9.96 -8.90 -4.54
C LEU A 225 -10.63 -9.79 -5.62
N THR A 226 -11.75 -10.44 -5.32
CA THR A 226 -12.54 -11.21 -6.30
C THR A 226 -13.59 -10.37 -7.03
N GLN A 227 -13.72 -9.09 -6.73
CA GLN A 227 -14.65 -8.21 -7.44
C GLN A 227 -14.11 -7.82 -8.81
N TYR A 228 -15.04 -7.52 -9.74
CA TYR A 228 -14.72 -7.29 -11.14
C TYR A 228 -13.67 -6.19 -11.35
N ASP A 229 -13.79 -5.08 -10.66
CA ASP A 229 -12.86 -3.93 -10.78
C ASP A 229 -11.44 -4.23 -10.28
N ALA A 230 -11.27 -5.20 -9.39
CA ALA A 230 -9.96 -5.71 -8.97
C ALA A 230 -9.38 -6.68 -10.01
N ILE A 231 -10.21 -7.63 -10.48
CA ILE A 231 -9.80 -8.63 -11.49
C ILE A 231 -9.44 -7.96 -12.82
N ASP A 232 -10.22 -6.96 -13.24
CA ASP A 232 -10.07 -6.25 -14.51
C ASP A 232 -8.74 -5.48 -14.61
N THR A 233 -8.09 -5.20 -13.47
CA THR A 233 -6.74 -4.60 -13.49
C THR A 233 -5.68 -5.50 -14.13
N GLY A 234 -5.89 -6.81 -14.17
CA GLY A 234 -4.89 -7.79 -14.60
C GLY A 234 -3.66 -7.91 -13.68
N VAL A 235 -3.64 -7.21 -12.54
CA VAL A 235 -2.53 -7.24 -11.57
C VAL A 235 -2.70 -8.42 -10.62
N THR A 236 -1.73 -9.33 -10.62
CA THR A 236 -1.65 -10.40 -9.62
C THR A 236 -1.14 -9.83 -8.31
N THR A 237 -1.92 -9.94 -7.24
CA THR A 237 -1.53 -9.42 -5.92
C THR A 237 -1.23 -10.54 -4.94
N ARG A 238 -0.15 -10.38 -4.15
CA ARG A 238 0.20 -11.23 -3.00
C ARG A 238 0.24 -10.39 -1.74
N LEU A 239 -0.39 -10.89 -0.69
CA LEU A 239 -0.44 -10.23 0.60
C LEU A 239 0.66 -10.77 1.50
N GLN A 240 1.45 -9.88 2.07
CA GLN A 240 2.53 -10.21 2.99
C GLN A 240 2.19 -9.70 4.39
N GLN A 241 2.47 -10.50 5.42
CA GLN A 241 2.42 -10.05 6.80
C GLN A 241 3.79 -9.54 7.23
N SER A 242 3.82 -8.33 7.77
CA SER A 242 5.04 -7.77 8.34
C SER A 242 5.21 -8.15 9.81
N LEU A 243 6.46 -8.27 10.23
CA LEU A 243 6.84 -8.49 11.62
C LEU A 243 7.88 -7.46 12.06
N LEU A 244 7.57 -6.73 13.11
CA LEU A 244 8.50 -5.83 13.75
C LEU A 244 9.41 -6.62 14.71
N ARG A 245 10.57 -7.06 14.20
CA ARG A 245 11.47 -8.01 14.89
C ARG A 245 12.13 -7.48 16.18
N PHE A 246 12.10 -6.19 16.40
CA PHE A 246 12.58 -5.56 17.64
C PHE A 246 11.44 -5.23 18.64
N SER A 247 10.20 -5.66 18.34
CA SER A 247 9.11 -5.61 19.31
C SER A 247 9.36 -6.61 20.44
N PRO A 248 9.05 -6.26 21.70
CA PRO A 248 9.10 -7.22 22.82
C PRO A 248 8.29 -8.50 22.53
N ASP A 249 7.20 -8.40 21.77
CA ASP A 249 6.30 -9.51 21.44
C ASP A 249 6.60 -10.17 20.08
N ALA A 250 7.81 -9.96 19.53
CA ALA A 250 8.16 -10.42 18.17
C ALA A 250 7.95 -11.93 17.98
N GLU A 251 8.34 -12.77 18.96
CA GLU A 251 8.19 -14.21 18.89
C GLU A 251 6.71 -14.63 18.89
N GLU A 252 5.90 -14.04 19.74
CA GLU A 252 4.47 -14.32 19.79
C GLU A 252 3.77 -13.86 18.50
N ASN A 253 4.09 -12.68 18.01
CA ASN A 253 3.59 -12.17 16.75
C ASN A 253 3.98 -13.06 15.57
N LEU A 254 5.21 -13.59 15.55
CA LEU A 254 5.65 -14.55 14.54
C LEU A 254 4.80 -15.84 14.57
N LYS A 255 4.63 -16.44 15.75
CA LYS A 255 3.79 -17.62 15.92
C LYS A 255 2.33 -17.37 15.49
N ARG A 256 1.81 -16.18 15.78
CA ARG A 256 0.46 -15.77 15.36
C ARG A 256 0.35 -15.64 13.84
N ASN A 257 1.36 -15.07 13.18
CA ASN A 257 1.41 -14.95 11.72
C ASN A 257 1.46 -16.33 11.05
N TYR A 258 2.24 -17.28 11.57
CA TYR A 258 2.27 -18.64 11.06
C TYR A 258 0.91 -19.34 11.22
N ARG A 259 0.29 -19.26 12.40
CA ARG A 259 -1.06 -19.85 12.60
C ARG A 259 -2.10 -19.25 11.63
N LEU A 260 -2.02 -17.97 11.33
CA LEU A 260 -2.89 -17.33 10.35
C LEU A 260 -2.63 -17.86 8.94
N ALA A 261 -1.36 -18.01 8.54
CA ALA A 261 -0.98 -18.55 7.24
C ALA A 261 -1.41 -20.02 7.07
N ASP A 262 -1.22 -20.85 8.10
CA ASP A 262 -1.60 -22.26 8.09
C ASP A 262 -3.12 -22.48 8.03
N SER A 263 -3.93 -21.50 8.47
CA SER A 263 -5.40 -21.55 8.46
C SER A 263 -6.02 -20.99 7.18
N ASN A 264 -5.21 -20.43 6.27
CA ASN A 264 -5.65 -19.74 5.08
C ASN A 264 -4.94 -20.21 3.80
#